data_3021e56d4f8bc3c0b304063153c8a673
#
_entry.id   3021e56d4f8bc3c0b304063153c8a673
#
_cell.length_a   1.000
_cell.length_b   1.000
_cell.length_c   1.000
_cell.angle_alpha   90.00
_cell.angle_beta   90.00
_cell.angle_gamma   90.00
#
_symmetry.space_group_name_H-M   'P 1'
#
loop_
_entity.id
_entity.type
_entity.pdbx_description
1 polymer ?
#
loop_
_entity_poly.entity_id
_entity_poly.type
_entity_poly.pdbx_seq_one_letter_code
_entity_poly.pdbx_strand_id
1 'polypeptide(L)'
;MELRELREEDWPAVREIFEQGIAGRNATFETEAPSWDAWDRSQLDGHRWVAVEGGRVVGWVAAHPVSLRPCYRGVVEHSVYVDDEWHGRGIGRALLERLFESTEADGIWTIQTGVFPENEASLALHEKCGFRVVGTQERLGKLDGVWRDVVVLERRSEMIT
;
A
#
# COMPACT_ATOMS: atom_id res chain seq x y z
N MET A 1 3.56 11.63 -16.25
CA MET A 1 3.22 11.28 -14.85
C MET A 1 4.37 11.67 -13.92
N GLU A 2 4.05 12.34 -12.84
CA GLU A 2 5.00 12.74 -11.81
C GLU A 2 4.79 11.91 -10.55
N LEU A 3 5.88 11.47 -9.91
CA LEU A 3 5.87 10.85 -8.59
C LEU A 3 6.51 11.84 -7.61
N ARG A 4 5.83 12.17 -6.54
CA ARG A 4 6.37 13.06 -5.51
C ARG A 4 5.87 12.69 -4.12
N GLU A 5 6.47 13.26 -3.09
CA GLU A 5 6.03 13.03 -1.71
C GLU A 5 4.58 13.47 -1.51
N LEU A 6 3.84 12.67 -0.77
CA LEU A 6 2.47 12.96 -0.37
C LEU A 6 2.48 14.04 0.72
N ARG A 7 1.66 15.06 0.52
CA ARG A 7 1.53 16.22 1.43
C ARG A 7 0.12 16.31 1.98
N GLU A 8 -0.06 17.08 3.03
CA GLU A 8 -1.38 17.31 3.61
C GLU A 8 -2.39 17.81 2.59
N GLU A 9 -1.96 18.69 1.68
CA GLU A 9 -2.81 19.24 0.62
C GLU A 9 -3.36 18.17 -0.32
N ASP A 10 -2.69 17.01 -0.41
CA ASP A 10 -3.13 15.90 -1.25
C ASP A 10 -4.23 15.06 -0.60
N TRP A 11 -4.45 15.24 0.71
CA TRP A 11 -5.33 14.37 1.46
C TRP A 11 -6.75 14.24 0.88
N PRO A 12 -7.42 15.32 0.45
CA PRO A 12 -8.75 15.16 -0.16
C PRO A 12 -8.78 14.17 -1.32
N ALA A 13 -7.78 14.22 -2.21
CA ALA A 13 -7.68 13.30 -3.34
C ALA A 13 -7.27 11.89 -2.90
N VAL A 14 -6.31 11.77 -1.98
CA VAL A 14 -5.86 10.51 -1.40
C VAL A 14 -7.03 9.80 -0.72
N ARG A 15 -7.80 10.53 0.08
CA ARG A 15 -8.98 10.01 0.76
C ARG A 15 -10.04 9.51 -0.23
N GLU A 16 -10.30 10.26 -1.27
CA GLU A 16 -11.26 9.85 -2.31
C GLU A 16 -10.86 8.53 -2.96
N ILE A 17 -9.58 8.37 -3.31
CA ILE A 17 -9.06 7.13 -3.89
C ILE A 17 -9.14 5.98 -2.88
N PHE A 18 -8.84 6.23 -1.62
CA PHE A 18 -8.99 5.27 -0.54
C PHE A 18 -10.46 4.82 -0.42
N GLU A 19 -11.38 5.78 -0.45
CA GLU A 19 -12.82 5.50 -0.37
C GLU A 19 -13.32 4.66 -1.55
N GLN A 20 -12.76 4.83 -2.74
CA GLN A 20 -13.04 3.95 -3.88
C GLN A 20 -12.64 2.50 -3.56
N GLY A 21 -11.48 2.29 -2.97
CA GLY A 21 -11.02 0.96 -2.54
C GLY A 21 -11.93 0.35 -1.47
N ILE A 22 -12.36 1.15 -0.51
CA ILE A 22 -13.32 0.72 0.53
C ILE A 22 -14.64 0.29 -0.11
N ALA A 23 -15.17 1.09 -1.03
CA ALA A 23 -16.43 0.82 -1.71
C ALA A 23 -16.40 -0.48 -2.53
N GLY A 24 -15.24 -0.83 -3.09
CA GLY A 24 -15.06 -2.06 -3.86
C GLY A 24 -15.04 -3.35 -3.04
N ARG A 25 -14.88 -3.26 -1.74
CA ARG A 25 -14.89 -4.38 -0.78
C ARG A 25 -13.80 -5.45 -0.98
N ASN A 26 -12.83 -5.22 -1.84
CA ASN A 26 -11.74 -6.17 -2.11
C ASN A 26 -10.34 -5.59 -1.88
N ALA A 27 -10.23 -4.39 -1.29
CA ALA A 27 -8.94 -3.74 -1.07
C ALA A 27 -8.53 -3.66 0.39
N THR A 28 -9.47 -3.62 1.33
CA THR A 28 -9.19 -3.35 2.73
C THR A 28 -10.32 -3.84 3.64
N PHE A 29 -9.99 -4.11 4.91
CA PHE A 29 -11.00 -4.32 5.96
C PHE A 29 -11.62 -3.02 6.44
N GLU A 30 -11.02 -1.88 6.12
CA GLU A 30 -11.56 -0.59 6.53
C GLU A 30 -12.93 -0.34 5.90
N THR A 31 -13.84 0.20 6.69
CA THR A 31 -15.19 0.55 6.25
C THR A 31 -15.37 2.06 6.11
N GLU A 32 -14.42 2.82 6.60
CA GLU A 32 -14.43 4.28 6.60
C GLU A 32 -12.98 4.79 6.51
N ALA A 33 -12.74 5.81 5.70
CA ALA A 33 -11.43 6.44 5.63
C ALA A 33 -11.16 7.24 6.92
N PRO A 34 -9.93 7.18 7.46
CA PRO A 34 -9.59 7.96 8.65
C PRO A 34 -9.50 9.46 8.34
N SER A 35 -9.34 10.27 9.40
CA SER A 35 -8.97 11.67 9.23
C SER A 35 -7.52 11.79 8.78
N TRP A 36 -7.14 12.94 8.24
CA TRP A 36 -5.73 13.21 7.93
C TRP A 36 -4.82 13.00 9.15
N ASP A 37 -5.19 13.55 10.30
CA ASP A 37 -4.35 13.44 11.51
C ASP A 37 -4.12 12.00 11.94
N ALA A 38 -5.15 11.17 11.90
CA ALA A 38 -5.04 9.75 12.25
C ALA A 38 -4.18 9.00 11.22
N TRP A 39 -4.40 9.26 9.94
CA TRP A 39 -3.63 8.62 8.87
C TRP A 39 -2.16 9.05 8.91
N ASP A 40 -1.90 10.34 9.03
CA ASP A 40 -0.55 10.91 9.09
C ASP A 40 0.28 10.28 10.22
N ARG A 41 -0.31 10.14 11.40
CA ARG A 41 0.37 9.52 12.54
C ARG A 41 0.64 8.03 12.34
N SER A 42 -0.16 7.35 11.54
CA SER A 42 -0.03 5.90 11.31
C SER A 42 1.02 5.53 10.27
N GLN A 43 1.41 6.47 9.41
CA GLN A 43 2.31 6.20 8.29
C GLN A 43 3.70 6.79 8.52
N LEU A 44 4.72 6.12 8.02
CA LEU A 44 6.11 6.59 8.14
C LEU A 44 6.36 7.83 7.27
N ASP A 45 7.05 8.81 7.83
CA ASP A 45 7.56 9.93 7.05
C ASP A 45 8.59 9.46 6.03
N GLY A 46 8.60 10.08 4.86
CA GLY A 46 9.56 9.74 3.79
C GLY A 46 9.20 8.53 2.96
N HIS A 47 8.16 7.77 3.34
CA HIS A 47 7.73 6.57 2.64
C HIS A 47 6.25 6.64 2.29
N ARG A 48 5.84 7.79 1.77
CA ARG A 48 4.48 8.08 1.29
C ARG A 48 4.58 8.92 0.01
N TRP A 49 4.03 8.41 -1.07
CA TRP A 49 4.19 8.98 -2.40
C TRP A 49 2.86 9.08 -3.11
N VAL A 50 2.70 10.08 -3.97
CA VAL A 50 1.57 10.23 -4.87
C VAL A 50 2.04 10.19 -6.32
N ALA A 51 1.18 9.67 -7.18
CA ALA A 51 1.30 9.78 -8.63
C ALA A 51 0.39 10.91 -9.09
N VAL A 52 0.92 11.82 -9.87
CA VAL A 52 0.19 13.01 -10.35
C VAL A 52 0.20 13.01 -11.87
N GLU A 53 -0.97 13.19 -12.46
CA GLU A 53 -1.16 13.29 -13.89
C GLU A 53 -2.02 14.51 -14.18
N GLY A 54 -1.49 15.44 -15.02
CA GLY A 54 -2.22 16.67 -15.34
C GLY A 54 -2.63 17.51 -14.13
N GLY A 55 -1.79 17.52 -13.09
CA GLY A 55 -2.08 18.25 -11.85
C GLY A 55 -3.03 17.54 -10.88
N ARG A 56 -3.51 16.34 -11.22
CA ARG A 56 -4.43 15.56 -10.41
C ARG A 56 -3.71 14.37 -9.79
N VAL A 57 -3.93 14.10 -8.51
CA VAL A 57 -3.47 12.89 -7.84
C VAL A 57 -4.31 11.71 -8.34
N VAL A 58 -3.64 10.69 -8.90
CA VAL A 58 -4.29 9.51 -9.49
C VAL A 58 -3.93 8.21 -8.78
N GLY A 59 -3.09 8.27 -7.78
CA GLY A 59 -2.72 7.11 -6.97
C GLY A 59 -1.82 7.49 -5.82
N TRP A 60 -1.70 6.61 -4.84
CA TRP A 60 -0.84 6.82 -3.68
C TRP A 60 -0.31 5.50 -3.12
N VAL A 61 0.81 5.58 -2.43
CA VAL A 61 1.43 4.48 -1.68
C VAL A 61 1.95 5.03 -0.36
N ALA A 62 1.85 4.24 0.69
CA ALA A 62 2.41 4.59 1.99
C ALA A 62 2.79 3.33 2.76
N ALA A 63 3.75 3.46 3.66
CA ALA A 63 4.23 2.37 4.49
C ALA A 63 4.12 2.70 5.97
N HIS A 64 3.90 1.67 6.79
CA HIS A 64 3.89 1.78 8.24
C HIS A 64 4.68 0.62 8.85
N PRO A 65 5.23 0.78 10.07
CA PRO A 65 6.00 -0.29 10.71
C PRO A 65 5.08 -1.45 11.11
N VAL A 66 5.58 -2.68 10.96
CA VAL A 66 4.83 -3.87 11.41
C VAL A 66 4.93 -4.07 12.91
N SER A 67 6.00 -3.54 13.54
CA SER A 67 6.26 -3.71 14.97
C SER A 67 7.14 -2.59 15.49
N LEU A 68 6.96 -2.25 16.78
CA LEU A 68 7.83 -1.29 17.47
C LEU A 68 9.08 -1.94 18.06
N ARG A 69 9.23 -3.26 17.96
CA ARG A 69 10.43 -3.95 18.45
C ARG A 69 11.64 -3.59 17.57
N PRO A 70 12.78 -3.21 18.17
CA PRO A 70 13.98 -2.82 17.41
C PRO A 70 14.47 -3.86 16.41
N CYS A 71 14.27 -5.15 16.67
CA CYS A 71 14.68 -6.21 15.76
C CYS A 71 13.90 -6.22 14.44
N TYR A 72 12.72 -5.59 14.41
CA TYR A 72 11.87 -5.48 13.23
C TYR A 72 11.88 -4.06 12.61
N ARG A 73 12.84 -3.22 12.98
CA ARG A 73 12.90 -1.82 12.51
C ARG A 73 12.98 -1.69 10.98
N GLY A 74 13.44 -2.71 10.30
CA GLY A 74 13.56 -2.74 8.84
C GLY A 74 12.43 -3.46 8.13
N VAL A 75 11.32 -3.71 8.83
CA VAL A 75 10.15 -4.40 8.25
C VAL A 75 8.95 -3.45 8.28
N VAL A 76 8.36 -3.23 7.12
CA VAL A 76 7.17 -2.38 6.96
C VAL A 76 6.07 -3.12 6.23
N GLU A 77 4.85 -2.64 6.42
CA GLU A 77 3.69 -3.00 5.62
C GLU A 77 3.27 -1.79 4.80
N HIS A 78 2.79 -2.00 3.59
CA HIS A 78 2.37 -0.90 2.74
C HIS A 78 0.93 -1.03 2.28
N SER A 79 0.41 0.10 1.79
CA SER A 79 -0.86 0.18 1.06
C SER A 79 -0.60 0.93 -0.25
N VAL A 80 -1.16 0.45 -1.35
CA VAL A 80 -1.10 1.11 -2.65
C VAL A 80 -2.49 1.15 -3.25
N TYR A 81 -2.91 2.33 -3.70
CA TYR A 81 -4.24 2.57 -4.26
C TYR A 81 -4.12 3.41 -5.52
N VAL A 82 -4.88 3.05 -6.54
CA VAL A 82 -4.96 3.78 -7.82
C VAL A 82 -6.42 4.15 -8.08
N ASP A 83 -6.65 5.37 -8.53
CA ASP A 83 -7.98 5.84 -8.92
C ASP A 83 -8.59 4.87 -9.95
N ASP A 84 -9.88 4.54 -9.77
CA ASP A 84 -10.59 3.57 -10.60
C ASP A 84 -10.52 3.88 -12.11
N GLU A 85 -10.50 5.15 -12.46
CA GLU A 85 -10.41 5.59 -13.86
C GLU A 85 -9.01 5.45 -14.45
N TRP A 86 -8.01 5.15 -13.60
CA TRP A 86 -6.59 5.13 -13.98
C TRP A 86 -5.95 3.75 -13.85
N HIS A 87 -6.72 2.71 -13.65
CA HIS A 87 -6.22 1.33 -13.60
C HIS A 87 -5.64 0.88 -14.95
N GLY A 88 -4.70 -0.06 -14.93
CA GLY A 88 -4.11 -0.65 -16.12
C GLY A 88 -3.11 0.23 -16.86
N ARG A 89 -2.62 1.30 -16.23
CA ARG A 89 -1.67 2.25 -16.83
C ARG A 89 -0.27 2.23 -16.23
N GLY A 90 0.02 1.24 -15.37
CA GLY A 90 1.33 1.10 -14.74
C GLY A 90 1.56 2.01 -13.53
N ILE A 91 0.53 2.70 -13.03
CA ILE A 91 0.65 3.64 -11.91
C ILE A 91 0.99 2.91 -10.60
N GLY A 92 0.31 1.80 -10.33
CA GLY A 92 0.58 0.99 -9.14
C GLY A 92 2.02 0.50 -9.10
N ARG A 93 2.53 0.03 -10.22
CA ARG A 93 3.92 -0.42 -10.35
C ARG A 93 4.90 0.73 -10.10
N ALA A 94 4.66 1.89 -10.70
CA ALA A 94 5.53 3.05 -10.53
C ALA A 94 5.58 3.50 -9.06
N LEU A 95 4.43 3.50 -8.37
CA LEU A 95 4.34 3.82 -6.95
C LEU A 95 5.11 2.81 -6.08
N LEU A 96 4.97 1.52 -6.36
CA LEU A 96 5.70 0.48 -5.64
C LEU A 96 7.21 0.60 -5.86
N GLU A 97 7.66 0.82 -7.08
CA GLU A 97 9.08 0.99 -7.39
C GLU A 97 9.65 2.20 -6.66
N ARG A 98 8.89 3.29 -6.57
CA ARG A 98 9.29 4.48 -5.78
C ARG A 98 9.42 4.16 -4.30
N LEU A 99 8.48 3.40 -3.77
CA LEU A 99 8.53 2.95 -2.37
C LEU A 99 9.78 2.10 -2.12
N PHE A 100 10.12 1.20 -3.03
CA PHE A 100 11.33 0.37 -2.90
C PHE A 100 12.60 1.21 -2.83
N GLU A 101 12.71 2.22 -3.69
CA GLU A 101 13.86 3.13 -3.68
C GLU A 101 13.99 3.85 -2.34
N SER A 102 12.91 4.43 -1.82
CA SER A 102 12.95 5.18 -0.57
C SER A 102 13.20 4.29 0.64
N THR A 103 12.60 3.12 0.68
CA THR A 103 12.78 2.18 1.79
C THR A 103 14.17 1.57 1.83
N GLU A 104 14.72 1.19 0.68
CA GLU A 104 16.09 0.66 0.61
C GLU A 104 17.11 1.73 1.02
N ALA A 105 16.92 2.98 0.60
CA ALA A 105 17.79 4.09 1.01
C ALA A 105 17.78 4.33 2.51
N ASP A 106 16.70 3.97 3.19
CA ASP A 106 16.51 4.13 4.64
C ASP A 106 16.80 2.86 5.45
N GLY A 107 17.37 1.85 4.82
CA GLY A 107 17.77 0.61 5.50
C GLY A 107 16.62 -0.34 5.82
N ILE A 108 15.48 -0.18 5.20
CA ILE A 108 14.32 -1.06 5.36
C ILE A 108 14.48 -2.26 4.42
N TRP A 109 14.57 -3.46 4.99
CA TRP A 109 14.92 -4.66 4.20
C TRP A 109 13.75 -5.50 3.75
N THR A 110 12.57 -5.39 4.40
CA THR A 110 11.38 -6.18 4.03
C THR A 110 10.14 -5.31 3.97
N ILE A 111 9.39 -5.45 2.88
CA ILE A 111 8.08 -4.86 2.72
C ILE A 111 7.08 -6.01 2.60
N GLN A 112 6.03 -5.99 3.42
CA GLN A 112 4.98 -6.99 3.36
C GLN A 112 3.62 -6.35 3.12
N THR A 113 2.68 -7.14 2.65
CA THR A 113 1.31 -6.71 2.42
C THR A 113 0.35 -7.88 2.57
N GLY A 114 -0.90 -7.56 2.86
CA GLY A 114 -2.01 -8.51 2.84
C GLY A 114 -2.96 -8.16 1.71
N VAL A 115 -3.37 -9.15 0.94
CA VAL A 115 -4.26 -8.99 -0.22
C VAL A 115 -5.37 -10.01 -0.13
N PHE A 116 -6.61 -9.58 -0.31
CA PHE A 116 -7.72 -10.54 -0.40
C PHE A 116 -7.55 -11.42 -1.64
N PRO A 117 -7.77 -12.75 -1.54
CA PRO A 117 -7.63 -13.65 -2.70
C PRO A 117 -8.45 -13.24 -3.92
N GLU A 118 -9.58 -12.58 -3.70
CA GLU A 118 -10.48 -12.12 -4.75
C GLU A 118 -9.92 -10.91 -5.52
N ASN A 119 -8.93 -10.23 -4.95
CA ASN A 119 -8.27 -9.09 -5.61
C ASN A 119 -7.12 -9.59 -6.50
N GLU A 120 -7.49 -10.25 -7.59
CA GLU A 120 -6.53 -10.85 -8.53
C GLU A 120 -5.57 -9.82 -9.15
N ALA A 121 -6.07 -8.63 -9.43
CA ALA A 121 -5.25 -7.55 -10.01
C ALA A 121 -4.13 -7.12 -9.06
N SER A 122 -4.40 -7.01 -7.77
CA SER A 122 -3.39 -6.67 -6.76
C SER A 122 -2.38 -7.79 -6.59
N LEU A 123 -2.82 -9.05 -6.56
CA LEU A 123 -1.91 -10.21 -6.50
C LEU A 123 -0.96 -10.21 -7.68
N ALA A 124 -1.46 -10.01 -8.90
CA ALA A 124 -0.65 -9.97 -10.11
C ALA A 124 0.34 -8.80 -10.09
N LEU A 125 -0.08 -7.63 -9.66
CA LEU A 125 0.78 -6.45 -9.53
C LEU A 125 1.95 -6.72 -8.59
N HIS A 126 1.67 -7.25 -7.40
CA HIS A 126 2.70 -7.51 -6.40
C HIS A 126 3.69 -8.59 -6.85
N GLU A 127 3.21 -9.66 -7.47
CA GLU A 127 4.09 -10.69 -8.02
C GLU A 127 5.02 -10.14 -9.11
N LYS A 128 4.50 -9.30 -9.99
CA LYS A 128 5.31 -8.63 -11.03
C LYS A 128 6.36 -7.69 -10.44
N CYS A 129 6.11 -7.14 -9.26
CA CYS A 129 7.03 -6.24 -8.58
C CYS A 129 8.00 -6.96 -7.64
N GLY A 130 8.05 -8.30 -7.69
CA GLY A 130 9.03 -9.07 -6.95
C GLY A 130 8.57 -9.55 -5.56
N PHE A 131 7.29 -9.44 -5.25
CA PHE A 131 6.72 -10.02 -4.03
C PHE A 131 6.54 -11.53 -4.23
N ARG A 132 6.78 -12.29 -3.16
CA ARG A 132 6.46 -13.71 -3.12
C ARG A 132 5.31 -13.97 -2.16
N VAL A 133 4.51 -14.98 -2.41
CA VAL A 133 3.46 -15.40 -1.49
C VAL A 133 4.09 -16.15 -0.30
N VAL A 134 3.83 -15.65 0.90
CA VAL A 134 4.25 -16.31 2.14
C VAL A 134 3.24 -17.39 2.52
N GLY A 135 1.96 -17.10 2.39
CA GLY A 135 0.88 -18.01 2.71
C GLY A 135 -0.46 -17.30 2.76
N THR A 136 -1.51 -18.04 3.09
CA THR A 136 -2.85 -17.51 3.25
C THR A 136 -3.32 -17.69 4.68
N GLN A 137 -3.75 -16.60 5.30
CA GLN A 137 -4.37 -16.60 6.63
C GLN A 137 -5.87 -16.72 6.45
N GLU A 138 -6.42 -17.89 6.79
CA GLU A 138 -7.85 -18.14 6.69
C GLU A 138 -8.61 -17.41 7.78
N ARG A 139 -9.75 -16.80 7.43
CA ARG A 139 -10.62 -16.10 8.37
C ARG A 139 -9.88 -15.11 9.26
N LEU A 140 -9.04 -14.31 8.65
CA LEU A 140 -8.26 -13.31 9.40
C LEU A 140 -9.16 -12.24 10.01
N GLY A 141 -10.22 -11.86 9.35
CA GLY A 141 -11.18 -10.89 9.83
C GLY A 141 -12.51 -10.98 9.11
N LYS A 142 -13.47 -10.19 9.58
CA LYS A 142 -14.77 -10.04 8.94
C LYS A 142 -14.90 -8.70 8.27
N LEU A 143 -15.50 -8.69 7.08
CA LEU A 143 -15.90 -7.49 6.39
C LEU A 143 -17.38 -7.63 6.05
N ASP A 144 -18.21 -6.68 6.54
CA ASP A 144 -19.67 -6.73 6.38
C ASP A 144 -20.28 -8.07 6.85
N GLY A 145 -19.74 -8.60 7.95
CA GLY A 145 -20.21 -9.87 8.53
C GLY A 145 -19.75 -11.14 7.84
N VAL A 146 -18.90 -11.01 6.81
CA VAL A 146 -18.37 -12.14 6.04
C VAL A 146 -16.90 -12.37 6.40
N TRP A 147 -16.53 -13.60 6.72
CA TRP A 147 -15.15 -13.98 6.95
C TRP A 147 -14.33 -13.82 5.66
N ARG A 148 -13.17 -13.18 5.77
CA ARG A 148 -12.25 -12.97 4.66
C ARG A 148 -10.90 -13.59 4.97
N ASP A 149 -10.35 -14.27 3.99
CA ASP A 149 -8.97 -14.76 4.00
C ASP A 149 -8.05 -13.66 3.50
N VAL A 150 -6.77 -13.74 3.89
CA VAL A 150 -5.75 -12.77 3.43
C VAL A 150 -4.54 -13.53 2.95
N VAL A 151 -4.13 -13.28 1.72
CA VAL A 151 -2.85 -13.73 1.18
C VAL A 151 -1.78 -12.77 1.65
N VAL A 152 -0.76 -13.31 2.33
CA VAL A 152 0.39 -12.51 2.79
C VAL A 152 1.50 -12.63 1.78
N LEU A 153 2.01 -11.49 1.31
CA LEU A 153 3.14 -11.40 0.39
C LEU A 153 4.25 -10.57 1.01
N GLU A 154 5.47 -10.85 0.62
CA GLU A 154 6.64 -10.06 1.06
C GLU A 154 7.62 -9.85 -0.08
N ARG A 155 8.30 -8.72 -0.05
CA ARG A 155 9.45 -8.43 -0.90
C ARG A 155 10.63 -8.10 0.00
N ARG A 156 11.80 -8.73 -0.26
CA ARG A 156 13.03 -8.47 0.50
C ARG A 156 14.06 -7.79 -0.39
N SER A 157 14.68 -6.75 0.13
CA SER A 157 15.76 -6.06 -0.57
C SER A 157 16.95 -7.00 -0.77
N GLU A 158 17.49 -7.04 -1.98
CA GLU A 158 18.75 -7.75 -2.27
C GLU A 158 19.96 -6.86 -1.97
N MET A 159 19.75 -5.58 -1.72
CA MET A 159 20.79 -4.59 -1.48
C MET A 159 21.23 -4.50 -0.02
N ILE A 160 20.38 -4.95 0.91
CA ILE A 160 20.60 -4.85 2.34
C ILE A 160 20.87 -6.25 2.90
N THR A 161 22.03 -6.43 3.52
CA THR A 161 22.46 -7.72 4.12
C THR A 161 22.93 -7.54 5.56
#